data_4ce985e59ee2918565de11f8c5d606ea
#
_entry.id   4ce985e59ee2918565de11f8c5d606ea
#
_cell.length_a   1.000
_cell.length_b   1.000
_cell.length_c   1.000
_cell.angle_alpha   90.00
_cell.angle_beta   90.00
_cell.angle_gamma   90.00
#
_symmetry.space_group_name_H-M   'P 1'
#
loop_
_entity.id
_entity.type
_entity.pdbx_description
1 polymer ?
#
loop_
_entity_poly.entity_id
_entity_poly.type
_entity_poly.pdbx_seq_one_letter_code
_entity_poly.pdbx_strand_id
1 'polypeptide(L)'
;MFGNLKTFRLGLIALMLFFVGSLSAQSLKGNVKDSTGEPIIGATIQEKGAKNMAVTDLDGNFSIKLSGGKQITVSYIGMKTATVNVSGKSSVNIVMEDEATTLNDVVVIGYGTVKKKDLTGSVTSVSAKDLANIPVSTASEAIQGKMAGVTVTTTEGSPDADVKIRVRGGGSLSQDNSPLYIVDGFPVNSISDIAPNDIESIDVLKDASSTAIYGARGANGVVIVTTKSGKEGKVQVNFSASLGVRKVMKELDVLSPYDYAKYQYETQYGKEQEYGDWRDMDIWKSVTGRNWQDELFGRTGLQQIYNISVSGGSKETKFNVSYSRTDDKSIMMGSNFSKNNVNAKLNSKLNKWLTLDFNARLAYSVVDGLNSGGDTNDASASNSIINKAITYRPVEPLNASSDDDADESSNTDINPYDRMSGTYKQQRRFRQDYNAGLNWKPFKHFTFRSELGFTWRFENTDQAWDKLATRNDNTGAGAPKSKFSRTDVRNWRNANTLTYDAKDAFAKGDRLNVLVG
;
A
#
# COMPACT_ATOMS: atom_id res chain seq x y z
N MET A 1 2.55 -61.23 -71.35
CA MET A 1 2.56 -61.29 -69.92
C MET A 1 2.54 -59.88 -69.34
N PHE A 2 1.56 -59.02 -69.71
CA PHE A 2 1.40 -57.63 -69.20
C PHE A 2 -0.08 -57.26 -69.17
N GLY A 3 -0.87 -57.98 -68.39
CA GLY A 3 -2.34 -57.74 -68.34
C GLY A 3 -2.90 -57.39 -66.94
N ASN A 4 -2.10 -57.46 -65.82
CA ASN A 4 -2.69 -57.43 -64.51
C ASN A 4 -2.29 -56.22 -63.58
N LEU A 5 -1.60 -55.23 -64.16
CA LEU A 5 -1.16 -54.11 -63.30
C LEU A 5 -2.21 -52.96 -63.23
N LYS A 6 -3.08 -52.82 -64.20
CA LYS A 6 -4.13 -51.77 -64.23
C LYS A 6 -5.31 -52.11 -63.31
N THR A 7 -5.73 -53.37 -63.26
CA THR A 7 -6.83 -53.84 -62.41
C THR A 7 -6.43 -53.86 -60.93
N PHE A 8 -5.18 -54.14 -60.63
CA PHE A 8 -4.69 -54.06 -59.27
C PHE A 8 -4.60 -52.65 -58.74
N ARG A 9 -4.24 -51.65 -59.60
CA ARG A 9 -4.23 -50.23 -59.19
C ARG A 9 -5.64 -49.67 -59.04
N LEU A 10 -6.63 -50.06 -59.81
CA LEU A 10 -8.03 -49.65 -59.61
C LEU A 10 -8.61 -50.26 -58.32
N GLY A 11 -8.31 -51.50 -58.03
CA GLY A 11 -8.72 -52.14 -56.76
C GLY A 11 -8.14 -51.45 -55.51
N LEU A 12 -6.88 -51.00 -55.57
CA LEU A 12 -6.23 -50.30 -54.49
C LEU A 12 -6.79 -48.90 -54.27
N ILE A 13 -7.15 -48.20 -55.34
CA ILE A 13 -7.81 -46.87 -55.31
C ILE A 13 -9.24 -47.00 -54.79
N ALA A 14 -9.99 -48.04 -55.20
CA ALA A 14 -11.32 -48.33 -54.67
C ALA A 14 -11.30 -48.70 -53.18
N LEU A 15 -10.26 -49.46 -52.72
CA LEU A 15 -10.05 -49.79 -51.30
C LEU A 15 -9.64 -48.57 -50.49
N MET A 16 -8.84 -47.64 -51.03
CA MET A 16 -8.51 -46.36 -50.36
C MET A 16 -9.71 -45.42 -50.28
N LEU A 17 -10.62 -45.41 -51.26
CA LEU A 17 -11.84 -44.61 -51.22
C LEU A 17 -12.91 -45.16 -50.27
N PHE A 18 -12.85 -46.44 -49.90
CA PHE A 18 -13.71 -47.05 -48.88
C PHE A 18 -13.21 -46.79 -47.46
N PHE A 19 -11.95 -46.37 -47.27
CA PHE A 19 -11.37 -46.02 -45.96
C PHE A 19 -11.45 -44.50 -45.65
N VAL A 20 -12.03 -43.67 -46.55
CA VAL A 20 -12.51 -42.35 -46.18
C VAL A 20 -13.84 -42.54 -45.46
N GLY A 21 -13.80 -43.31 -44.38
CA GLY A 21 -14.90 -43.44 -43.42
C GLY A 21 -15.18 -42.09 -42.84
N SER A 22 -16.41 -41.66 -43.00
CA SER A 22 -17.08 -40.51 -42.46
C SER A 22 -16.53 -40.07 -41.12
N LEU A 23 -15.65 -39.08 -41.09
CA LEU A 23 -15.43 -38.25 -39.89
C LEU A 23 -16.72 -37.44 -39.69
N SER A 24 -17.74 -38.13 -39.17
CA SER A 24 -18.97 -37.52 -38.73
C SER A 24 -18.62 -36.65 -37.52
N ALA A 25 -18.51 -35.36 -37.76
CA ALA A 25 -18.35 -34.42 -36.65
C ALA A 25 -19.55 -34.59 -35.71
N GLN A 26 -19.34 -35.28 -34.58
CA GLN A 26 -20.38 -35.51 -33.59
C GLN A 26 -20.75 -34.18 -32.96
N SER A 27 -22.00 -33.70 -33.17
CA SER A 27 -22.49 -32.53 -32.46
C SER A 27 -22.99 -32.96 -31.07
N LEU A 28 -22.37 -32.40 -30.05
CA LEU A 28 -22.78 -32.56 -28.66
C LEU A 28 -23.70 -31.40 -28.31
N LYS A 29 -24.86 -31.70 -27.77
CA LYS A 29 -25.79 -30.72 -27.19
C LYS A 29 -25.78 -30.87 -25.68
N GLY A 30 -26.09 -29.78 -24.96
CA GLY A 30 -26.20 -29.88 -23.51
C GLY A 30 -26.83 -28.65 -22.89
N ASN A 31 -27.03 -28.73 -21.57
CA ASN A 31 -27.54 -27.64 -20.78
C ASN A 31 -26.60 -27.44 -19.57
N VAL A 32 -26.34 -26.19 -19.22
CA VAL A 32 -25.50 -25.80 -18.09
C VAL A 32 -26.36 -25.06 -17.08
N LYS A 33 -26.38 -25.55 -15.85
CA LYS A 33 -27.12 -24.98 -14.72
C LYS A 33 -26.19 -24.78 -13.52
N ASP A 34 -26.60 -23.92 -12.62
CA ASP A 34 -25.98 -23.78 -11.31
C ASP A 34 -26.47 -24.84 -10.31
N SER A 35 -25.96 -24.80 -9.09
CA SER A 35 -26.34 -25.71 -8.00
C SER A 35 -27.80 -25.54 -7.52
N THR A 36 -28.44 -24.41 -7.85
CA THR A 36 -29.88 -24.14 -7.54
C THR A 36 -30.82 -24.57 -8.65
N GLY A 37 -30.27 -24.95 -9.82
CA GLY A 37 -31.00 -25.39 -11.00
C GLY A 37 -31.33 -24.27 -11.98
N GLU A 38 -30.83 -23.03 -11.76
CA GLU A 38 -30.99 -21.93 -12.69
C GLU A 38 -30.04 -22.07 -13.91
N PRO A 39 -30.48 -21.72 -15.14
CA PRO A 39 -29.64 -21.80 -16.32
C PRO A 39 -28.52 -20.76 -16.31
N ILE A 40 -27.29 -21.17 -16.67
CA ILE A 40 -26.13 -20.27 -16.76
C ILE A 40 -25.99 -19.76 -18.18
N ILE A 41 -26.21 -18.46 -18.36
CA ILE A 41 -26.12 -17.75 -19.64
C ILE A 41 -24.68 -17.32 -19.89
N GLY A 42 -24.15 -17.57 -21.09
CA GLY A 42 -22.81 -17.10 -21.46
C GLY A 42 -21.64 -17.97 -20.94
N ALA A 43 -21.92 -19.16 -20.42
CA ALA A 43 -20.86 -20.11 -20.06
C ALA A 43 -20.10 -20.56 -21.31
N THR A 44 -18.80 -20.60 -21.24
CA THR A 44 -17.92 -21.01 -22.34
C THR A 44 -17.63 -22.50 -22.26
N ILE A 45 -17.94 -23.23 -23.31
CA ILE A 45 -17.68 -24.66 -23.48
C ILE A 45 -16.55 -24.83 -24.49
N GLN A 46 -15.46 -25.51 -24.10
CA GLN A 46 -14.31 -25.75 -24.94
C GLN A 46 -13.97 -27.25 -24.99
N GLU A 47 -13.73 -27.78 -26.17
CA GLU A 47 -13.19 -29.14 -26.33
C GLU A 47 -11.73 -29.18 -25.87
N LYS A 48 -11.40 -30.08 -24.94
CA LYS A 48 -10.04 -30.19 -24.39
C LYS A 48 -9.06 -30.67 -25.45
N GLY A 49 -8.06 -29.84 -25.77
CA GLY A 49 -7.06 -30.13 -26.79
C GLY A 49 -7.44 -29.67 -28.22
N ALA A 50 -8.59 -29.03 -28.39
CA ALA A 50 -9.02 -28.45 -29.68
C ALA A 50 -9.37 -26.96 -29.53
N LYS A 51 -9.51 -26.26 -30.68
CA LYS A 51 -9.90 -24.84 -30.70
C LYS A 51 -11.42 -24.64 -30.75
N ASN A 52 -12.20 -25.72 -30.73
CA ASN A 52 -13.65 -25.67 -30.82
C ASN A 52 -14.24 -25.11 -29.53
N MET A 53 -15.08 -24.09 -29.65
CA MET A 53 -15.75 -23.41 -28.55
C MET A 53 -17.22 -23.20 -28.86
N ALA A 54 -18.05 -23.20 -27.82
CA ALA A 54 -19.44 -22.80 -27.85
C ALA A 54 -19.78 -21.99 -26.60
N VAL A 55 -20.88 -21.25 -26.63
CA VAL A 55 -21.36 -20.44 -25.50
C VAL A 55 -22.83 -20.83 -25.27
N THR A 56 -23.24 -20.84 -23.97
CA THR A 56 -24.64 -21.12 -23.61
C THR A 56 -25.56 -19.96 -23.96
N ASP A 57 -26.79 -20.30 -24.41
CA ASP A 57 -27.88 -19.36 -24.66
C ASP A 57 -28.62 -18.93 -23.38
N LEU A 58 -29.73 -18.20 -23.51
CA LEU A 58 -30.54 -17.67 -22.40
C LEU A 58 -31.15 -18.76 -21.51
N ASP A 59 -31.34 -19.97 -22.03
CA ASP A 59 -31.87 -21.13 -21.32
C ASP A 59 -30.75 -22.06 -20.81
N GLY A 60 -29.47 -21.64 -20.95
CA GLY A 60 -28.32 -22.42 -20.59
C GLY A 60 -27.96 -23.55 -21.56
N ASN A 61 -28.58 -23.63 -22.76
CA ASN A 61 -28.29 -24.67 -23.74
C ASN A 61 -27.09 -24.33 -24.58
N PHE A 62 -26.36 -25.34 -25.01
CA PHE A 62 -25.24 -25.21 -25.94
C PHE A 62 -25.23 -26.30 -26.98
N SER A 63 -24.57 -26.04 -28.10
CA SER A 63 -24.27 -27.06 -29.13
C SER A 63 -22.84 -26.85 -29.62
N ILE A 64 -22.00 -27.87 -29.47
CA ILE A 64 -20.59 -27.85 -29.90
C ILE A 64 -20.29 -29.02 -30.87
N LYS A 65 -19.56 -28.74 -31.95
CA LYS A 65 -19.04 -29.78 -32.83
C LYS A 65 -17.70 -30.30 -32.28
N LEU A 66 -17.64 -31.58 -31.94
CA LEU A 66 -16.44 -32.21 -31.42
C LEU A 66 -15.57 -32.73 -32.60
N SER A 67 -14.26 -32.49 -32.46
CA SER A 67 -13.24 -32.98 -33.42
C SER A 67 -12.65 -34.35 -33.02
N GLY A 68 -13.34 -35.08 -32.11
CA GLY A 68 -12.88 -36.38 -31.59
C GLY A 68 -12.37 -36.36 -30.16
N GLY A 69 -12.44 -35.21 -29.48
CA GLY A 69 -12.11 -35.08 -28.07
C GLY A 69 -13.09 -35.80 -27.16
N LYS A 70 -12.56 -36.43 -26.10
CA LYS A 70 -13.35 -37.19 -25.12
C LYS A 70 -13.83 -36.34 -23.95
N GLN A 71 -13.34 -35.11 -23.85
CA GLN A 71 -13.61 -34.23 -22.70
C GLN A 71 -13.90 -32.81 -23.19
N ILE A 72 -14.85 -32.15 -22.52
CA ILE A 72 -15.11 -30.72 -22.65
C ILE A 72 -14.83 -30.05 -21.31
N THR A 73 -14.41 -28.80 -21.37
CA THR A 73 -14.22 -27.91 -20.21
C THR A 73 -15.26 -26.81 -20.30
N VAL A 74 -16.01 -26.60 -19.23
CA VAL A 74 -17.01 -25.55 -19.08
C VAL A 74 -16.51 -24.54 -18.08
N SER A 75 -16.46 -23.29 -18.44
CA SER A 75 -16.02 -22.19 -17.61
C SER A 75 -17.01 -21.02 -17.62
N TYR A 76 -17.22 -20.43 -16.46
CA TYR A 76 -18.04 -19.23 -16.28
C TYR A 76 -17.45 -18.38 -15.17
N ILE A 77 -17.60 -17.05 -15.25
CA ILE A 77 -17.05 -16.13 -14.24
C ILE A 77 -17.74 -16.36 -12.92
N GLY A 78 -16.95 -16.61 -11.86
CA GLY A 78 -17.47 -16.88 -10.52
C GLY A 78 -17.87 -18.34 -10.24
N MET A 79 -17.67 -19.24 -11.20
CA MET A 79 -17.98 -20.67 -11.06
C MET A 79 -16.75 -21.56 -11.28
N LYS A 80 -16.71 -22.67 -10.56
CA LYS A 80 -15.63 -23.65 -10.67
C LYS A 80 -15.64 -24.31 -12.03
N THR A 81 -14.52 -24.25 -12.74
CA THR A 81 -14.37 -24.87 -14.05
C THR A 81 -14.65 -26.38 -13.99
N ALA A 82 -15.66 -26.82 -14.72
CA ALA A 82 -16.05 -28.23 -14.78
C ALA A 82 -15.43 -28.92 -16.02
N THR A 83 -14.83 -30.09 -15.81
CA THR A 83 -14.35 -30.95 -16.92
C THR A 83 -15.22 -32.19 -16.97
N VAL A 84 -15.88 -32.38 -18.12
CA VAL A 84 -16.87 -33.47 -18.30
C VAL A 84 -16.43 -34.43 -19.40
N ASN A 85 -16.54 -35.72 -19.14
CA ASN A 85 -16.29 -36.75 -20.15
C ASN A 85 -17.55 -36.92 -21.03
N VAL A 86 -17.38 -36.74 -22.32
CA VAL A 86 -18.44 -36.75 -23.36
C VAL A 86 -18.30 -37.87 -24.39
N SER A 87 -17.38 -38.80 -24.11
CA SER A 87 -17.14 -39.95 -25.03
C SER A 87 -18.41 -40.76 -25.24
N GLY A 88 -18.87 -40.82 -26.50
CA GLY A 88 -20.06 -41.59 -26.89
C GLY A 88 -21.41 -40.96 -26.50
N LYS A 89 -21.43 -39.72 -25.99
CA LYS A 89 -22.64 -39.00 -25.61
C LYS A 89 -23.06 -38.00 -26.70
N SER A 90 -24.34 -37.94 -26.99
CA SER A 90 -24.96 -36.93 -27.88
C SER A 90 -25.52 -35.74 -27.09
N SER A 91 -25.76 -35.92 -25.76
CA SER A 91 -26.22 -34.85 -24.88
C SER A 91 -25.61 -34.98 -23.50
N VAL A 92 -25.49 -33.82 -22.77
CA VAL A 92 -24.96 -33.76 -21.42
C VAL A 92 -25.60 -32.60 -20.65
N ASN A 93 -25.98 -32.87 -19.40
CA ASN A 93 -26.38 -31.83 -18.45
C ASN A 93 -25.23 -31.59 -17.49
N ILE A 94 -24.87 -30.34 -17.30
CA ILE A 94 -23.72 -29.94 -16.49
C ILE A 94 -24.24 -29.02 -15.39
N VAL A 95 -23.97 -29.39 -14.14
CA VAL A 95 -24.19 -28.53 -12.99
C VAL A 95 -22.85 -27.94 -12.61
N MET A 96 -22.76 -26.62 -12.61
CA MET A 96 -21.58 -25.91 -12.14
C MET A 96 -21.76 -25.55 -10.67
N GLU A 97 -20.73 -25.80 -9.92
CA GLU A 97 -20.64 -25.32 -8.53
C GLU A 97 -20.11 -23.89 -8.56
N ASP A 98 -20.70 -23.04 -7.73
CA ASP A 98 -20.09 -21.75 -7.48
C ASP A 98 -18.62 -21.98 -7.17
N GLU A 99 -17.73 -21.26 -7.83
CA GLU A 99 -16.40 -21.05 -7.30
C GLU A 99 -16.63 -20.23 -6.02
N ALA A 100 -17.17 -20.93 -4.99
CA ALA A 100 -17.00 -20.45 -3.65
C ALA A 100 -15.47 -20.33 -3.51
N THR A 101 -14.92 -19.18 -3.85
CA THR A 101 -13.87 -18.59 -3.10
C THR A 101 -14.47 -18.49 -1.68
N THR A 102 -14.56 -19.61 -0.98
CA THR A 102 -14.28 -19.62 0.44
C THR A 102 -12.84 -19.14 0.46
N LEU A 103 -12.69 -17.83 0.32
CA LEU A 103 -11.65 -17.11 0.97
C LEU A 103 -11.78 -17.57 2.41
N ASN A 104 -11.05 -18.63 2.74
CA ASN A 104 -10.65 -18.87 4.10
C ASN A 104 -9.73 -17.69 4.42
N ASP A 105 -10.31 -16.48 4.42
CA ASP A 105 -9.68 -15.27 4.90
C ASP A 105 -9.37 -15.53 6.36
N VAL A 106 -8.16 -15.95 6.56
CA VAL A 106 -7.61 -16.23 7.87
C VAL A 106 -6.95 -14.95 8.31
N VAL A 107 -7.48 -14.33 9.34
CA VAL A 107 -6.88 -13.14 9.96
C VAL A 107 -5.96 -13.62 11.07
N VAL A 108 -4.74 -13.10 11.08
CA VAL A 108 -3.81 -13.32 12.19
C VAL A 108 -4.25 -12.43 13.34
N ILE A 109 -4.74 -13.01 14.43
CA ILE A 109 -5.15 -12.27 15.62
C ILE A 109 -4.31 -12.71 16.80
N GLY A 110 -3.59 -11.76 17.40
CA GLY A 110 -2.72 -12.02 18.52
C GLY A 110 -1.66 -13.07 18.20
N TYR A 111 -1.76 -14.21 18.84
CA TYR A 111 -0.80 -15.31 18.70
C TYR A 111 -1.36 -16.49 17.86
N GLY A 112 -2.48 -16.29 17.18
CA GLY A 112 -3.13 -17.33 16.38
C GLY A 112 -3.73 -16.84 15.09
N THR A 113 -4.17 -17.78 14.25
CA THR A 113 -4.91 -17.50 13.02
C THR A 113 -6.34 -17.94 13.21
N VAL A 114 -7.30 -17.04 13.01
CA VAL A 114 -8.74 -17.33 13.11
C VAL A 114 -9.39 -17.04 11.76
N LYS A 115 -10.34 -17.86 11.35
CA LYS A 115 -11.10 -17.57 10.13
C LYS A 115 -11.91 -16.30 10.34
N LYS A 116 -11.91 -15.39 9.37
CA LYS A 116 -12.67 -14.13 9.43
C LYS A 116 -14.14 -14.34 9.79
N LYS A 117 -14.75 -15.42 9.30
CA LYS A 117 -16.14 -15.78 9.61
C LYS A 117 -16.37 -16.20 11.08
N ASP A 118 -15.31 -16.62 11.77
CA ASP A 118 -15.37 -17.08 13.17
C ASP A 118 -15.08 -15.92 14.15
N LEU A 119 -14.83 -14.71 13.62
CA LEU A 119 -14.66 -13.50 14.40
C LEU A 119 -16.02 -12.88 14.71
N THR A 120 -16.32 -12.77 15.99
CA THR A 120 -17.55 -12.14 16.48
C THR A 120 -17.51 -10.61 16.43
N GLY A 121 -16.34 -10.01 16.14
CA GLY A 121 -16.12 -8.57 16.10
C GLY A 121 -16.12 -7.96 14.69
N SER A 122 -16.31 -6.64 14.59
CA SER A 122 -16.26 -5.89 13.33
C SER A 122 -14.82 -5.77 12.84
N VAL A 123 -14.48 -6.51 11.80
CA VAL A 123 -13.18 -6.47 11.12
C VAL A 123 -13.37 -5.94 9.71
N THR A 124 -12.57 -4.94 9.33
CA THR A 124 -12.52 -4.45 7.95
C THR A 124 -11.17 -4.82 7.36
N SER A 125 -11.18 -5.38 6.16
CA SER A 125 -9.99 -5.85 5.48
C SER A 125 -9.83 -5.18 4.12
N VAL A 126 -8.59 -4.92 3.74
CA VAL A 126 -8.17 -4.51 2.39
C VAL A 126 -7.14 -5.52 1.91
N SER A 127 -7.36 -6.07 0.73
CA SER A 127 -6.51 -7.10 0.14
C SER A 127 -5.41 -6.51 -0.76
N ALA A 128 -4.43 -7.33 -1.13
CA ALA A 128 -3.40 -6.96 -2.10
C ALA A 128 -3.97 -6.47 -3.44
N LYS A 129 -5.12 -6.98 -3.87
CA LYS A 129 -5.81 -6.54 -5.11
C LYS A 129 -6.31 -5.11 -4.99
N ASP A 130 -6.85 -4.74 -3.83
CA ASP A 130 -7.37 -3.39 -3.57
C ASP A 130 -6.25 -2.36 -3.42
N LEU A 131 -5.05 -2.81 -3.06
CA LEU A 131 -3.83 -2.01 -2.92
C LEU A 131 -3.03 -1.95 -4.23
N ALA A 132 -3.24 -2.91 -5.14
CA ALA A 132 -2.60 -2.90 -6.44
C ALA A 132 -3.00 -1.65 -7.24
N ASN A 133 -2.04 -1.06 -7.93
CA ASN A 133 -2.22 0.12 -8.80
C ASN A 133 -2.52 1.45 -8.08
N ILE A 134 -2.30 1.54 -6.77
CA ILE A 134 -2.36 2.82 -6.06
C ILE A 134 -0.96 3.43 -6.04
N PRO A 135 -0.74 4.59 -6.67
CA PRO A 135 0.59 5.21 -6.75
C PRO A 135 0.90 5.99 -5.45
N VAL A 136 0.98 5.29 -4.32
CA VAL A 136 1.33 5.87 -3.01
C VAL A 136 2.62 5.27 -2.46
N SER A 137 3.32 6.05 -1.66
CA SER A 137 4.64 5.70 -1.14
C SER A 137 4.60 4.81 0.10
N THR A 138 3.48 4.82 0.83
CA THR A 138 3.37 4.16 2.13
C THR A 138 2.12 3.29 2.26
N ALA A 139 2.21 2.24 3.09
CA ALA A 139 1.08 1.39 3.43
C ALA A 139 -0.05 2.16 4.12
N SER A 140 0.29 3.19 4.90
CA SER A 140 -0.67 4.03 5.60
C SER A 140 -1.54 4.84 4.64
N GLU A 141 -0.96 5.42 3.59
CA GLU A 141 -1.70 6.14 2.55
C GLU A 141 -2.59 5.21 1.74
N ALA A 142 -2.12 3.99 1.48
CA ALA A 142 -2.81 3.03 0.62
C ALA A 142 -4.21 2.61 1.14
N ILE A 143 -4.47 2.76 2.44
CA ILE A 143 -5.77 2.43 3.06
C ILE A 143 -6.71 3.63 3.17
N GLN A 144 -6.31 4.82 2.75
CA GLN A 144 -7.13 6.02 2.81
C GLN A 144 -8.43 5.85 2.01
N GLY A 145 -9.58 6.11 2.66
CA GLY A 145 -10.91 5.99 2.05
C GLY A 145 -11.39 4.57 1.75
N LYS A 146 -10.60 3.53 2.07
CA LYS A 146 -10.95 2.12 1.76
C LYS A 146 -11.58 1.35 2.91
N MET A 147 -11.53 1.88 4.12
CA MET A 147 -11.98 1.17 5.31
C MET A 147 -13.02 2.00 6.08
N ALA A 148 -14.25 1.50 6.19
CA ALA A 148 -15.29 2.15 6.99
C ALA A 148 -14.86 2.28 8.45
N GLY A 149 -15.03 3.48 9.05
CA GLY A 149 -14.66 3.76 10.44
C GLY A 149 -13.14 3.86 10.69
N VAL A 150 -12.34 3.99 9.62
CA VAL A 150 -10.90 4.29 9.69
C VAL A 150 -10.67 5.61 8.99
N THR A 151 -10.18 6.60 9.73
CA THR A 151 -9.79 7.89 9.18
C THR A 151 -8.28 7.92 9.02
N VAL A 152 -7.83 8.24 7.82
CA VAL A 152 -6.42 8.38 7.48
C VAL A 152 -6.20 9.83 7.05
N THR A 153 -5.34 10.54 7.77
CA THR A 153 -5.01 11.94 7.49
C THR A 153 -3.50 12.09 7.39
N THR A 154 -3.04 12.76 6.35
CA THR A 154 -1.67 13.25 6.26
C THR A 154 -1.59 14.58 7.00
N THR A 155 -0.55 14.78 7.78
CA THR A 155 -0.37 16.01 8.58
C THR A 155 0.04 17.18 7.70
N GLU A 156 0.66 16.90 6.57
CA GLU A 156 1.22 17.88 5.65
C GLU A 156 1.40 17.29 4.24
N GLY A 157 1.92 18.08 3.30
CA GLY A 157 2.10 17.67 1.89
C GLY A 157 3.50 17.18 1.53
N SER A 158 4.42 17.01 2.49
CA SER A 158 5.77 16.49 2.19
C SER A 158 5.73 15.01 1.82
N PRO A 159 6.68 14.52 1.01
CA PRO A 159 6.70 13.11 0.56
C PRO A 159 6.84 12.08 1.68
N ASP A 160 7.38 12.48 2.82
CA ASP A 160 7.54 11.64 4.02
C ASP A 160 6.61 12.03 5.16
N ALA A 161 5.55 12.80 4.86
CA ALA A 161 4.59 13.26 5.84
C ALA A 161 4.10 12.13 6.75
N ASP A 162 3.96 12.45 8.03
CA ASP A 162 3.40 11.49 8.99
C ASP A 162 1.91 11.26 8.66
N VAL A 163 1.57 9.99 8.55
CA VAL A 163 0.21 9.56 8.24
C VAL A 163 -0.46 9.08 9.51
N LYS A 164 -1.42 9.86 10.00
CA LYS A 164 -2.19 9.55 11.20
C LYS A 164 -3.38 8.67 10.85
N ILE A 165 -3.42 7.48 11.43
CA ILE A 165 -4.54 6.55 11.33
C ILE A 165 -5.33 6.62 12.63
N ARG A 166 -6.64 6.78 12.53
CA ARG A 166 -7.57 6.74 13.67
C ARG A 166 -8.69 5.75 13.39
N VAL A 167 -9.00 4.93 14.38
CA VAL A 167 -10.07 3.93 14.30
C VAL A 167 -11.22 4.38 15.19
N ARG A 168 -12.40 4.61 14.60
CA ARG A 168 -13.61 5.11 15.28
C ARG A 168 -13.45 6.45 16.00
N GLY A 169 -12.50 7.29 15.55
CA GLY A 169 -12.25 8.60 16.14
C GLY A 169 -11.15 8.59 17.20
N GLY A 170 -11.07 9.66 18.00
CA GLY A 170 -10.11 9.78 19.10
C GLY A 170 -10.75 9.46 20.44
N GLY A 171 -10.11 8.65 21.24
CA GLY A 171 -10.55 8.30 22.61
C GLY A 171 -10.00 9.23 23.69
N SER A 172 -8.96 10.04 23.38
CA SER A 172 -8.30 10.93 24.33
C SER A 172 -8.07 12.32 23.73
N LEU A 173 -8.22 13.34 24.56
CA LEU A 173 -7.89 14.73 24.21
C LEU A 173 -6.40 15.05 24.42
N SER A 174 -5.75 14.35 25.34
CA SER A 174 -4.38 14.65 25.77
C SER A 174 -3.35 13.58 25.43
N GLN A 175 -3.78 12.38 25.00
CA GLN A 175 -2.89 11.26 24.69
C GLN A 175 -2.95 10.88 23.21
N ASP A 176 -1.96 10.09 22.78
CA ASP A 176 -1.93 9.56 21.41
C ASP A 176 -3.13 8.64 21.16
N ASN A 177 -3.85 8.91 20.06
CA ASN A 177 -4.99 8.17 19.61
C ASN A 177 -4.66 7.18 18.47
N SER A 178 -3.36 6.92 18.25
CA SER A 178 -2.90 5.97 17.24
C SER A 178 -3.30 4.54 17.60
N PRO A 179 -3.72 3.73 16.62
CA PRO A 179 -3.98 2.31 16.85
C PRO A 179 -2.67 1.55 17.09
N LEU A 180 -2.78 0.37 17.66
CA LEU A 180 -1.66 -0.56 17.72
C LEU A 180 -1.41 -1.16 16.33
N TYR A 181 -0.19 -1.04 15.82
CA TYR A 181 0.21 -1.67 14.56
C TYR A 181 0.87 -3.01 14.81
N ILE A 182 0.41 -4.03 14.09
CA ILE A 182 0.99 -5.38 14.12
C ILE A 182 1.39 -5.77 12.70
N VAL A 183 2.63 -6.13 12.48
CA VAL A 183 3.13 -6.57 11.18
C VAL A 183 3.66 -7.99 11.29
N ASP A 184 3.06 -8.92 10.57
CA ASP A 184 3.37 -10.36 10.61
C ASP A 184 3.39 -10.93 12.05
N GLY A 185 2.47 -10.46 12.92
CA GLY A 185 2.37 -10.85 14.33
C GLY A 185 3.21 -10.02 15.30
N PHE A 186 4.04 -9.07 14.84
CA PHE A 186 4.92 -8.28 15.69
C PHE A 186 4.44 -6.82 15.81
N PRO A 187 4.35 -6.27 17.03
CA PRO A 187 4.00 -4.87 17.24
C PRO A 187 5.11 -3.95 16.73
N VAL A 188 4.70 -2.92 15.99
CA VAL A 188 5.57 -1.88 15.44
C VAL A 188 4.99 -0.50 15.76
N ASN A 189 5.80 0.56 15.68
CA ASN A 189 5.32 1.92 15.94
C ASN A 189 4.65 2.57 14.72
N SER A 190 5.01 2.15 13.51
CA SER A 190 4.48 2.69 12.25
C SER A 190 4.55 1.63 11.15
N ILE A 191 3.63 1.73 10.19
CA ILE A 191 3.60 0.91 8.97
C ILE A 191 4.06 1.69 7.73
N SER A 192 4.46 2.96 7.87
CA SER A 192 4.88 3.82 6.75
C SER A 192 6.15 3.33 6.06
N ASP A 193 6.98 2.53 6.76
CA ASP A 193 8.20 1.95 6.18
C ASP A 193 7.91 0.74 5.27
N ILE A 194 6.67 0.21 5.27
CA ILE A 194 6.30 -0.97 4.48
C ILE A 194 5.90 -0.52 3.07
N ALA A 195 6.49 -1.15 2.06
CA ALA A 195 6.09 -0.91 0.68
C ALA A 195 4.69 -1.51 0.42
N PRO A 196 3.74 -0.75 -0.17
CA PRO A 196 2.39 -1.26 -0.46
C PRO A 196 2.40 -2.55 -1.27
N ASN A 197 3.35 -2.70 -2.18
CA ASN A 197 3.51 -3.89 -3.02
C ASN A 197 3.92 -5.17 -2.24
N ASP A 198 4.43 -5.03 -1.02
CA ASP A 198 4.80 -6.18 -0.18
C ASP A 198 3.65 -6.66 0.70
N ILE A 199 2.49 -5.99 0.65
CA ILE A 199 1.35 -6.29 1.50
C ILE A 199 0.44 -7.32 0.83
N GLU A 200 0.02 -8.33 1.59
CA GLU A 200 -1.03 -9.30 1.22
C GLU A 200 -2.40 -8.83 1.70
N SER A 201 -2.50 -8.38 2.97
CA SER A 201 -3.72 -7.78 3.53
C SER A 201 -3.41 -6.79 4.63
N ILE A 202 -4.35 -5.85 4.84
CA ILE A 202 -4.42 -5.00 6.02
C ILE A 202 -5.80 -5.21 6.65
N ASP A 203 -5.80 -5.66 7.90
CA ASP A 203 -7.00 -5.94 8.68
C ASP A 203 -7.07 -4.97 9.86
N VAL A 204 -8.23 -4.36 10.08
CA VAL A 204 -8.44 -3.43 11.20
C VAL A 204 -9.48 -3.97 12.16
N LEU A 205 -9.04 -4.25 13.38
CA LEU A 205 -9.87 -4.65 14.50
C LEU A 205 -10.40 -3.41 15.21
N LYS A 206 -11.71 -3.26 15.28
CA LYS A 206 -12.36 -2.03 15.78
C LYS A 206 -13.07 -2.22 17.11
N ASP A 207 -13.51 -3.45 17.40
CA ASP A 207 -14.32 -3.75 18.58
C ASP A 207 -13.49 -4.28 19.73
N ALA A 208 -13.91 -3.97 20.95
CA ALA A 208 -13.25 -4.42 22.17
C ALA A 208 -13.09 -5.95 22.25
N SER A 209 -14.10 -6.71 21.74
CA SER A 209 -14.02 -8.18 21.70
C SER A 209 -12.90 -8.70 20.82
N SER A 210 -12.67 -8.07 19.67
CA SER A 210 -11.57 -8.46 18.75
C SER A 210 -10.21 -7.94 19.19
N THR A 211 -10.16 -6.81 19.92
CA THR A 211 -8.89 -6.20 20.38
C THR A 211 -8.47 -6.66 21.78
N ALA A 212 -9.34 -7.36 22.53
CA ALA A 212 -9.09 -7.79 23.91
C ALA A 212 -7.76 -8.57 24.10
N ILE A 213 -7.37 -9.37 23.11
CA ILE A 213 -6.14 -10.16 23.15
C ILE A 213 -4.87 -9.28 23.20
N TYR A 214 -4.96 -8.00 22.78
CA TYR A 214 -3.88 -7.04 22.82
C TYR A 214 -3.89 -6.18 24.09
N GLY A 215 -4.85 -6.43 25.00
CA GLY A 215 -5.00 -5.71 26.26
C GLY A 215 -5.19 -4.21 26.07
N ALA A 216 -4.71 -3.40 27.02
CA ALA A 216 -4.85 -1.95 27.01
C ALA A 216 -4.25 -1.28 25.74
N ARG A 217 -3.24 -1.87 25.12
CA ARG A 217 -2.63 -1.36 23.89
C ARG A 217 -3.58 -1.40 22.69
N GLY A 218 -4.61 -2.27 22.71
CA GLY A 218 -5.63 -2.37 21.67
C GLY A 218 -6.80 -1.39 21.82
N ALA A 219 -6.80 -0.52 22.84
CA ALA A 219 -7.94 0.37 23.16
C ALA A 219 -8.31 1.31 22.00
N ASN A 220 -7.34 1.81 21.23
CA ASN A 220 -7.54 2.67 20.08
C ASN A 220 -7.73 1.89 18.75
N GLY A 221 -8.00 0.58 18.82
CA GLY A 221 -8.05 -0.32 17.67
C GLY A 221 -6.69 -0.94 17.35
N VAL A 222 -6.70 -1.94 16.48
CA VAL A 222 -5.48 -2.66 16.05
C VAL A 222 -5.47 -2.74 14.54
N VAL A 223 -4.37 -2.33 13.93
CA VAL A 223 -4.11 -2.47 12.49
C VAL A 223 -3.12 -3.60 12.28
N ILE A 224 -3.56 -4.65 11.62
CA ILE A 224 -2.76 -5.84 11.35
C ILE A 224 -2.37 -5.83 9.88
N VAL A 225 -1.08 -5.83 9.61
CA VAL A 225 -0.52 -5.92 8.27
C VAL A 225 0.08 -7.30 8.08
N THR A 226 -0.39 -8.02 7.09
CA THR A 226 0.20 -9.28 6.65
C THR A 226 0.98 -9.03 5.37
N THR A 227 2.28 -9.33 5.38
CA THR A 227 3.12 -9.21 4.19
C THR A 227 3.04 -10.46 3.32
N LYS A 228 3.27 -10.30 2.01
CA LYS A 228 3.28 -11.40 1.05
C LYS A 228 4.24 -12.50 1.47
N SER A 229 3.79 -13.74 1.34
CA SER A 229 4.58 -14.94 1.62
C SER A 229 4.75 -15.80 0.37
N GLY A 230 5.72 -16.68 0.39
CA GLY A 230 5.91 -17.67 -0.68
C GLY A 230 4.72 -18.62 -0.78
N LYS A 231 4.42 -19.05 -2.00
CA LYS A 231 3.41 -20.10 -2.28
C LYS A 231 4.11 -21.35 -2.81
N GLU A 232 3.48 -22.51 -2.63
CA GLU A 232 3.95 -23.75 -3.25
C GLU A 232 3.89 -23.63 -4.77
N GLY A 233 4.96 -23.98 -5.44
CA GLY A 233 5.05 -23.94 -6.90
C GLY A 233 6.40 -23.48 -7.41
N LYS A 234 6.47 -23.28 -8.73
CA LYS A 234 7.67 -22.75 -9.38
C LYS A 234 8.00 -21.34 -8.89
N VAL A 235 9.26 -21.01 -8.92
CA VAL A 235 9.74 -19.65 -8.61
C VAL A 235 9.08 -18.65 -9.58
N GLN A 236 8.50 -17.61 -9.02
CA GLN A 236 7.89 -16.50 -9.75
C GLN A 236 8.67 -15.23 -9.47
N VAL A 237 8.96 -14.50 -10.53
CA VAL A 237 9.56 -13.17 -10.45
C VAL A 237 8.52 -12.16 -10.90
N ASN A 238 8.23 -11.18 -10.04
CA ASN A 238 7.32 -10.10 -10.36
C ASN A 238 8.11 -8.79 -10.36
N PHE A 239 7.90 -7.97 -11.38
CA PHE A 239 8.45 -6.64 -11.46
C PHE A 239 7.30 -5.65 -11.69
N SER A 240 7.33 -4.53 -10.97
CA SER A 240 6.43 -3.41 -11.21
C SER A 240 7.21 -2.09 -11.16
N ALA A 241 6.81 -1.16 -12.02
CA ALA A 241 7.33 0.19 -12.05
C ALA A 241 6.16 1.17 -12.19
N SER A 242 6.19 2.26 -11.42
CA SER A 242 5.21 3.32 -11.47
C SER A 242 5.91 4.66 -11.58
N LEU A 243 5.37 5.52 -12.45
CA LEU A 243 5.80 6.90 -12.64
C LEU A 243 4.60 7.80 -12.37
N GLY A 244 4.75 8.75 -11.45
CA GLY A 244 3.73 9.72 -11.08
C GLY A 244 4.23 11.14 -11.23
N VAL A 245 3.35 12.04 -11.64
CA VAL A 245 3.60 13.48 -11.71
C VAL A 245 2.70 14.17 -10.71
N ARG A 246 3.27 15.08 -9.92
CA ARG A 246 2.55 15.85 -8.90
C ARG A 246 2.59 17.33 -9.22
N LYS A 247 1.46 17.99 -9.03
CA LYS A 247 1.33 19.45 -9.12
C LYS A 247 0.38 19.94 -8.05
N VAL A 248 0.51 21.20 -7.66
CA VAL A 248 -0.51 21.88 -6.86
C VAL A 248 -1.82 21.90 -7.65
N MET A 249 -2.90 21.45 -7.03
CA MET A 249 -4.22 21.43 -7.68
C MET A 249 -4.86 22.80 -7.72
N LYS A 250 -4.69 23.59 -6.64
CA LYS A 250 -5.25 24.93 -6.50
C LYS A 250 -4.39 25.71 -5.50
N GLU A 251 -4.05 26.92 -5.88
CA GLU A 251 -3.49 27.93 -4.99
C GLU A 251 -4.61 28.71 -4.33
N LEU A 252 -4.33 29.28 -3.18
CA LEU A 252 -5.23 30.23 -2.53
C LEU A 252 -5.07 31.61 -3.17
N ASP A 253 -6.18 32.31 -3.36
CA ASP A 253 -6.15 33.68 -3.80
C ASP A 253 -5.50 34.55 -2.72
N VAL A 254 -4.45 35.28 -3.08
CA VAL A 254 -3.74 36.20 -2.20
C VAL A 254 -3.98 37.64 -2.68
N LEU A 255 -3.76 38.62 -1.78
CA LEU A 255 -3.95 40.01 -2.10
C LEU A 255 -3.00 40.45 -3.22
N SER A 256 -3.53 41.26 -4.17
CA SER A 256 -2.70 41.97 -5.13
C SER A 256 -1.80 42.99 -4.42
N PRO A 257 -0.72 43.50 -5.05
CA PRO A 257 0.08 44.58 -4.49
C PRO A 257 -0.77 45.78 -4.04
N TYR A 258 -1.72 46.16 -4.85
CA TYR A 258 -2.64 47.28 -4.55
C TYR A 258 -3.54 46.97 -3.34
N ASP A 259 -4.17 45.79 -3.33
CA ASP A 259 -5.06 45.41 -2.23
C ASP A 259 -4.28 45.23 -0.92
N TYR A 260 -3.04 44.70 -1.01
CA TYR A 260 -2.18 44.55 0.15
C TYR A 260 -1.77 45.93 0.75
N ALA A 261 -1.28 46.83 -0.09
CA ALA A 261 -0.92 48.19 0.35
C ALA A 261 -2.13 48.95 0.95
N LYS A 262 -3.28 48.83 0.31
CA LYS A 262 -4.55 49.39 0.82
C LYS A 262 -4.93 48.77 2.16
N TYR A 263 -4.83 47.44 2.31
CA TYR A 263 -5.09 46.76 3.58
C TYR A 263 -4.16 47.24 4.69
N GLN A 264 -2.85 47.40 4.40
CA GLN A 264 -1.88 47.93 5.36
C GLN A 264 -2.25 49.37 5.79
N TYR A 265 -2.59 50.23 4.84
CA TYR A 265 -3.01 51.60 5.13
C TYR A 265 -4.29 51.67 5.98
N GLU A 266 -5.32 50.87 5.65
CA GLU A 266 -6.61 50.93 6.32
C GLU A 266 -6.61 50.25 7.71
N THR A 267 -5.78 49.23 7.92
CA THR A 267 -5.86 48.39 9.13
C THR A 267 -4.69 48.56 10.10
N GLN A 268 -3.53 49.06 9.64
CA GLN A 268 -2.34 49.20 10.45
C GLN A 268 -1.88 50.65 10.53
N TYR A 269 -2.18 51.26 11.64
CA TYR A 269 -1.73 52.62 11.94
C TYR A 269 -0.20 52.73 11.90
N GLY A 270 0.33 53.72 11.16
CA GLY A 270 1.77 53.97 11.04
C GLY A 270 2.49 53.25 9.90
N LYS A 271 1.77 52.52 9.05
CA LYS A 271 2.31 51.87 7.86
C LYS A 271 2.39 52.74 6.61
N GLU A 272 2.02 54.01 6.70
CA GLU A 272 2.11 54.99 5.59
C GLU A 272 3.57 55.16 5.10
N GLN A 273 4.54 55.05 6.00
CA GLN A 273 5.95 55.16 5.64
C GLN A 273 6.45 53.96 4.83
N GLU A 274 5.80 52.80 5.01
CA GLU A 274 6.17 51.56 4.33
C GLU A 274 5.47 51.40 2.99
N TYR A 275 4.17 51.74 2.90
CA TYR A 275 3.35 51.46 1.71
C TYR A 275 2.73 52.68 1.07
N GLY A 276 3.03 53.87 1.57
CA GLY A 276 2.46 55.16 1.10
C GLY A 276 1.07 55.44 1.67
N ASP A 277 0.65 56.68 1.47
CA ASP A 277 -0.70 57.11 1.85
C ASP A 277 -1.71 56.93 0.69
N TRP A 278 -2.96 57.39 0.90
CA TRP A 278 -4.03 57.26 -0.09
C TRP A 278 -3.69 57.90 -1.45
N ARG A 279 -2.77 58.89 -1.51
CA ARG A 279 -2.32 59.57 -2.74
C ARG A 279 -1.38 58.70 -3.57
N ASP A 280 -0.67 57.82 -2.94
CA ASP A 280 0.38 57.00 -3.56
C ASP A 280 -0.13 55.60 -3.92
N MET A 281 -1.34 55.21 -3.49
CA MET A 281 -1.89 53.86 -3.68
C MET A 281 -1.86 53.37 -5.14
N ASP A 282 -2.06 54.28 -6.11
CA ASP A 282 -2.11 53.89 -7.53
C ASP A 282 -0.79 53.38 -8.09
N ILE A 283 0.34 53.66 -7.42
CA ILE A 283 1.65 53.11 -7.78
C ILE A 283 1.61 51.59 -7.77
N TRP A 284 0.92 51.02 -6.78
CA TRP A 284 0.84 49.58 -6.60
C TRP A 284 0.02 48.85 -7.65
N LYS A 285 -0.78 49.52 -8.46
CA LYS A 285 -1.53 48.95 -9.57
C LYS A 285 -0.64 48.50 -10.72
N SER A 286 0.54 49.11 -10.86
CA SER A 286 1.52 48.80 -11.91
C SER A 286 2.62 47.86 -11.44
N VAL A 287 2.68 47.50 -10.15
CA VAL A 287 3.69 46.62 -9.58
C VAL A 287 3.24 45.18 -9.71
N THR A 288 4.13 44.34 -10.20
CA THR A 288 3.93 42.89 -10.21
C THR A 288 4.27 42.31 -8.84
N GLY A 289 3.26 41.75 -8.17
CA GLY A 289 3.47 41.08 -6.89
C GLY A 289 4.14 39.73 -7.04
N ARG A 290 4.80 39.30 -5.97
CA ARG A 290 5.35 37.94 -5.88
C ARG A 290 4.29 36.97 -5.37
N ASN A 291 4.09 35.87 -6.08
CA ASN A 291 3.29 34.74 -5.62
C ASN A 291 4.21 33.70 -4.95
N TRP A 292 4.29 33.77 -3.64
CA TRP A 292 5.14 32.87 -2.88
C TRP A 292 4.69 31.41 -2.94
N GLN A 293 3.41 31.15 -3.19
CA GLN A 293 2.92 29.78 -3.38
C GLN A 293 3.50 29.18 -4.65
N ASP A 294 3.51 29.91 -5.76
CA ASP A 294 4.09 29.45 -7.02
C ASP A 294 5.62 29.27 -6.90
N GLU A 295 6.33 30.24 -6.27
CA GLU A 295 7.77 30.14 -6.07
C GLU A 295 8.19 28.92 -5.24
N LEU A 296 7.44 28.59 -4.19
CA LEU A 296 7.79 27.52 -3.26
C LEU A 296 7.20 26.16 -3.65
N PHE A 297 6.01 26.13 -4.24
CA PHE A 297 5.24 24.91 -4.52
C PHE A 297 4.86 24.74 -6.00
N GLY A 298 5.12 25.73 -6.87
CA GLY A 298 4.74 25.71 -8.30
C GLY A 298 5.51 24.68 -9.15
N ARG A 299 6.46 23.95 -8.56
CA ARG A 299 7.27 22.94 -9.25
C ARG A 299 6.45 21.69 -9.58
N THR A 300 6.86 21.03 -10.64
CA THR A 300 6.36 19.69 -10.95
C THR A 300 7.17 18.64 -10.18
N GLY A 301 6.52 17.95 -9.27
CA GLY A 301 7.10 16.80 -8.56
C GLY A 301 7.09 15.54 -9.42
N LEU A 302 8.08 14.68 -9.24
CA LEU A 302 8.21 13.41 -9.95
C LEU A 302 8.35 12.27 -8.94
N GLN A 303 7.42 11.33 -8.95
CA GLN A 303 7.48 10.13 -8.15
C GLN A 303 7.81 8.92 -9.02
N GLN A 304 8.75 8.11 -8.57
CA GLN A 304 9.16 6.86 -9.20
C GLN A 304 9.15 5.75 -8.16
N ILE A 305 8.44 4.66 -8.44
CA ILE A 305 8.37 3.49 -7.56
C ILE A 305 8.73 2.27 -8.37
N TYR A 306 9.74 1.54 -7.93
CA TYR A 306 10.19 0.27 -8.52
C TYR A 306 10.04 -0.83 -7.48
N ASN A 307 9.51 -1.97 -7.87
CA ASN A 307 9.44 -3.14 -7.01
C ASN A 307 9.81 -4.38 -7.82
N ILE A 308 10.63 -5.23 -7.23
CA ILE A 308 10.94 -6.57 -7.73
C ILE A 308 10.74 -7.56 -6.60
N SER A 309 10.06 -8.66 -6.87
CA SER A 309 9.88 -9.73 -5.90
C SER A 309 10.11 -11.10 -6.53
N VAL A 310 10.71 -11.99 -5.75
CA VAL A 310 10.95 -13.38 -6.09
C VAL A 310 10.30 -14.24 -5.03
N SER A 311 9.37 -15.09 -5.42
CA SER A 311 8.64 -15.94 -4.49
C SER A 311 8.48 -17.35 -5.05
N GLY A 312 8.43 -18.35 -4.18
CA GLY A 312 8.25 -19.73 -4.57
C GLY A 312 8.36 -20.67 -3.39
N GLY A 313 8.40 -21.94 -3.66
CA GLY A 313 8.67 -22.93 -2.63
C GLY A 313 8.12 -24.32 -2.90
N SER A 314 8.47 -25.23 -2.01
CA SER A 314 7.95 -26.59 -1.92
C SER A 314 6.84 -26.69 -0.86
N LYS A 315 6.37 -27.91 -0.59
CA LYS A 315 5.47 -28.18 0.55
C LYS A 315 6.13 -27.90 1.90
N GLU A 316 7.44 -28.07 1.96
CA GLU A 316 8.23 -27.94 3.18
C GLU A 316 8.74 -26.52 3.39
N THR A 317 9.22 -25.87 2.33
CA THR A 317 9.86 -24.55 2.45
C THR A 317 9.29 -23.59 1.43
N LYS A 318 8.86 -22.42 1.88
CA LYS A 318 8.32 -21.33 1.08
C LYS A 318 9.08 -20.05 1.39
N PHE A 319 9.35 -19.26 0.37
CA PHE A 319 10.07 -18.00 0.53
C PHE A 319 9.48 -16.89 -0.33
N ASN A 320 9.64 -15.67 0.13
CA ASN A 320 9.42 -14.45 -0.63
C ASN A 320 10.53 -13.46 -0.30
N VAL A 321 11.17 -12.92 -1.32
CA VAL A 321 12.15 -11.85 -1.18
C VAL A 321 11.75 -10.72 -2.12
N SER A 322 11.64 -9.51 -1.59
CA SER A 322 11.30 -8.33 -2.38
C SER A 322 12.28 -7.19 -2.11
N TYR A 323 12.47 -6.37 -3.13
CA TYR A 323 13.14 -5.09 -3.05
C TYR A 323 12.26 -4.02 -3.66
N SER A 324 12.10 -2.90 -2.97
CA SER A 324 11.44 -1.74 -3.55
C SER A 324 12.26 -0.47 -3.35
N ARG A 325 12.23 0.38 -4.36
CA ARG A 325 12.81 1.72 -4.35
C ARG A 325 11.73 2.73 -4.67
N THR A 326 11.65 3.76 -3.84
CA THR A 326 10.81 4.95 -4.05
C THR A 326 11.72 6.15 -4.12
N ASP A 327 11.61 6.92 -5.20
CA ASP A 327 12.23 8.25 -5.35
C ASP A 327 11.10 9.24 -5.59
N ASP A 328 10.99 10.25 -4.74
CA ASP A 328 9.93 11.25 -4.77
C ASP A 328 10.54 12.66 -4.69
N LYS A 329 10.54 13.35 -5.84
CA LYS A 329 10.88 14.77 -5.91
C LYS A 329 9.63 15.57 -5.61
N SER A 330 9.64 16.29 -4.50
CA SER A 330 8.50 17.08 -4.05
C SER A 330 8.18 18.25 -4.98
N ILE A 331 6.93 18.70 -4.92
CA ILE A 331 6.53 20.00 -5.47
C ILE A 331 7.15 21.16 -4.69
N MET A 332 7.50 20.95 -3.41
CA MET A 332 8.13 21.93 -2.56
C MET A 332 9.62 22.08 -2.88
N MET A 333 10.09 23.33 -2.96
CA MET A 333 11.49 23.66 -3.23
C MET A 333 12.43 22.97 -2.24
N GLY A 334 13.53 22.36 -2.74
CA GLY A 334 14.56 21.73 -1.90
C GLY A 334 14.14 20.42 -1.22
N SER A 335 12.89 19.99 -1.32
CA SER A 335 12.39 18.82 -0.62
C SER A 335 12.37 17.58 -1.53
N ASN A 336 13.01 16.50 -1.08
CA ASN A 336 13.05 15.22 -1.79
C ASN A 336 12.98 14.07 -0.78
N PHE A 337 12.52 12.92 -1.26
CA PHE A 337 12.45 11.71 -0.47
C PHE A 337 12.91 10.51 -1.28
N SER A 338 13.77 9.71 -0.72
CA SER A 338 14.13 8.42 -1.29
C SER A 338 14.06 7.31 -0.24
N LYS A 339 13.57 6.14 -0.64
CA LYS A 339 13.43 4.99 0.26
C LYS A 339 13.79 3.71 -0.47
N ASN A 340 14.57 2.87 0.17
CA ASN A 340 14.89 1.52 -0.25
C ASN A 340 14.38 0.54 0.80
N ASN A 341 13.61 -0.45 0.39
CA ASN A 341 13.09 -1.51 1.26
C ASN A 341 13.55 -2.87 0.75
N VAL A 342 13.97 -3.72 1.65
CA VAL A 342 14.18 -5.16 1.42
C VAL A 342 13.30 -5.90 2.39
N ASN A 343 12.50 -6.84 1.89
CA ASN A 343 11.72 -7.76 2.71
C ASN A 343 12.04 -9.19 2.32
N ALA A 344 12.38 -10.03 3.30
CA ALA A 344 12.66 -11.44 3.11
C ALA A 344 11.87 -12.26 4.10
N LYS A 345 11.03 -13.17 3.62
CA LYS A 345 10.18 -14.03 4.42
C LYS A 345 10.41 -15.49 4.05
N LEU A 346 10.65 -16.30 5.07
CA LEU A 346 10.87 -17.73 4.96
C LEU A 346 9.94 -18.47 5.92
N ASN A 347 9.23 -19.46 5.41
CA ASN A 347 8.51 -20.44 6.21
C ASN A 347 9.03 -21.82 5.86
N SER A 348 9.56 -22.57 6.83
CA SER A 348 10.16 -23.87 6.59
C SER A 348 9.71 -24.90 7.63
N LYS A 349 9.14 -26.00 7.16
CA LYS A 349 8.88 -27.19 7.95
C LYS A 349 10.16 -28.00 8.06
N LEU A 350 10.87 -27.85 9.17
CA LEU A 350 12.12 -28.56 9.40
C LEU A 350 11.89 -30.05 9.54
N ASN A 351 10.76 -30.43 10.14
CA ASN A 351 10.29 -31.82 10.21
C ASN A 351 8.75 -31.83 10.51
N LYS A 352 8.19 -33.01 10.83
CA LYS A 352 6.77 -33.22 11.06
C LYS A 352 6.21 -32.43 12.27
N TRP A 353 7.06 -32.05 13.19
CA TRP A 353 6.69 -31.42 14.46
C TRP A 353 7.37 -30.05 14.69
N LEU A 354 8.22 -29.59 13.77
CA LEU A 354 8.95 -28.33 13.92
C LEU A 354 8.86 -27.48 12.66
N THR A 355 8.38 -26.23 12.80
CA THR A 355 8.30 -25.25 11.72
C THR A 355 9.02 -23.98 12.16
N LEU A 356 9.84 -23.44 11.27
CA LEU A 356 10.52 -22.14 11.41
C LEU A 356 9.85 -21.10 10.53
N ASP A 357 9.51 -19.98 11.12
CA ASP A 357 9.12 -18.76 10.44
C ASP A 357 10.22 -17.72 10.63
N PHE A 358 10.68 -17.11 9.57
CA PHE A 358 11.67 -16.04 9.63
C PHE A 358 11.23 -14.89 8.71
N ASN A 359 11.34 -13.66 9.24
CA ASN A 359 11.05 -12.45 8.49
C ASN A 359 12.13 -11.41 8.80
N ALA A 360 12.73 -10.83 7.76
CA ALA A 360 13.66 -9.73 7.85
C ALA A 360 13.16 -8.57 6.98
N ARG A 361 13.03 -7.38 7.57
CA ARG A 361 12.67 -6.15 6.88
C ARG A 361 13.74 -5.11 7.13
N LEU A 362 14.25 -4.55 6.05
CA LEU A 362 15.24 -3.50 6.07
C LEU A 362 14.66 -2.30 5.32
N ALA A 363 14.71 -1.12 5.92
CA ALA A 363 14.28 0.12 5.30
C ALA A 363 15.37 1.17 5.49
N TYR A 364 15.82 1.77 4.39
CA TYR A 364 16.72 2.91 4.40
C TYR A 364 16.08 4.06 3.65
N SER A 365 15.88 5.19 4.32
CA SER A 365 15.31 6.38 3.72
C SER A 365 16.16 7.62 3.95
N VAL A 366 16.15 8.50 2.97
CA VAL A 366 16.75 9.83 3.02
C VAL A 366 15.66 10.84 2.71
N VAL A 367 15.53 11.83 3.57
CA VAL A 367 14.62 12.96 3.42
C VAL A 367 15.47 14.22 3.36
N ASP A 368 15.38 14.94 2.25
CA ASP A 368 16.05 16.22 2.06
C ASP A 368 15.03 17.34 2.17
N GLY A 369 15.47 18.47 2.73
CA GLY A 369 14.68 19.69 2.82
C GLY A 369 13.75 19.77 4.03
N LEU A 370 13.06 20.88 4.12
CA LEU A 370 12.08 21.16 5.16
C LEU A 370 10.76 20.46 4.85
N ASN A 371 10.02 20.12 5.88
CA ASN A 371 8.61 19.76 5.73
C ASN A 371 7.76 21.04 5.64
N SER A 372 6.53 20.92 5.21
CA SER A 372 5.60 22.05 5.07
C SER A 372 5.26 22.74 6.40
N GLY A 373 5.40 22.02 7.52
CA GLY A 373 5.25 22.56 8.88
C GLY A 373 6.41 23.43 9.35
N GLY A 374 7.52 23.46 8.58
CA GLY A 374 8.73 24.20 8.98
C GLY A 374 9.60 23.44 9.96
N ASP A 375 10.63 24.12 10.43
CA ASP A 375 11.73 23.52 11.20
C ASP A 375 11.53 23.56 12.71
N THR A 376 10.48 24.13 13.17
CA THR A 376 10.30 24.36 14.59
C THR A 376 9.48 23.26 15.23
N ASN A 377 9.96 22.78 16.39
CA ASN A 377 9.12 22.15 17.40
C ASN A 377 8.00 23.10 17.89
N ASP A 378 7.98 24.34 17.39
CA ASP A 378 6.92 25.29 17.61
C ASP A 378 5.72 24.90 16.79
N ALA A 379 4.78 24.30 17.47
CA ALA A 379 3.45 23.98 16.99
C ALA A 379 2.62 25.23 16.59
N SER A 380 3.22 26.41 16.51
CA SER A 380 2.51 27.60 16.04
C SER A 380 2.34 27.50 14.52
N ALA A 381 1.11 27.28 14.10
CA ALA A 381 0.71 27.30 12.68
C ALA A 381 1.19 28.54 11.92
N SER A 382 1.47 29.64 12.65
CA SER A 382 1.94 30.91 12.10
C SER A 382 3.34 30.85 11.47
N ASN A 383 4.18 29.89 11.85
CA ASN A 383 5.55 29.75 11.34
C ASN A 383 5.72 28.66 10.30
N SER A 384 4.64 28.00 9.88
CA SER A 384 4.72 27.00 8.81
C SER A 384 5.09 27.65 7.48
N ILE A 385 5.82 26.95 6.64
CA ILE A 385 6.19 27.42 5.29
C ILE A 385 4.93 27.71 4.45
N ILE A 386 3.89 26.89 4.57
CA ILE A 386 2.61 27.09 3.88
C ILE A 386 1.96 28.40 4.34
N ASN A 387 1.89 28.63 5.66
CA ASN A 387 1.29 29.86 6.17
C ASN A 387 2.08 31.09 5.68
N LYS A 388 3.41 31.05 5.77
CA LYS A 388 4.23 32.15 5.28
C LYS A 388 4.10 32.37 3.77
N ALA A 389 3.94 31.31 2.97
CA ALA A 389 3.69 31.44 1.53
C ALA A 389 2.37 32.15 1.20
N ILE A 390 1.39 32.07 2.11
CA ILE A 390 0.07 32.71 1.93
C ILE A 390 0.04 34.11 2.53
N THR A 391 0.66 34.31 3.69
CA THR A 391 0.51 35.53 4.49
C THR A 391 1.65 36.54 4.32
N TYR A 392 2.76 36.11 3.72
CA TYR A 392 3.89 37.01 3.52
C TYR A 392 3.57 38.08 2.47
N ARG A 393 4.13 39.29 2.65
CA ARG A 393 3.91 40.43 1.79
C ARG A 393 4.23 40.13 0.32
N PRO A 394 3.36 40.50 -0.63
CA PRO A 394 3.59 40.29 -2.06
C PRO A 394 4.56 41.29 -2.69
N VAL A 395 4.85 42.38 -1.99
CA VAL A 395 5.72 43.48 -2.44
C VAL A 395 6.60 43.98 -1.30
N GLU A 396 7.77 44.51 -1.65
CA GLU A 396 8.65 45.14 -0.67
C GLU A 396 8.12 46.55 -0.30
N PRO A 397 8.33 47.02 0.94
CA PRO A 397 8.00 48.38 1.36
C PRO A 397 8.78 49.44 0.58
N LEU A 398 8.23 50.63 0.45
CA LEU A 398 8.89 51.76 -0.23
C LEU A 398 10.17 52.24 0.47
N ASN A 399 10.26 52.03 1.77
CA ASN A 399 11.42 52.37 2.60
C ASN A 399 12.39 51.20 2.76
N ALA A 400 12.19 50.10 2.03
CA ALA A 400 13.15 49.00 2.04
C ALA A 400 14.51 49.51 1.48
N SER A 401 15.53 49.55 2.34
CA SER A 401 16.87 49.92 1.91
C SER A 401 17.49 48.77 1.10
N SER A 402 18.17 49.13 0.02
CA SER A 402 18.89 48.16 -0.83
C SER A 402 20.18 47.66 -0.20
N ASP A 403 20.60 48.21 0.94
CA ASP A 403 21.82 47.82 1.62
C ASP A 403 21.53 46.66 2.58
N ASP A 404 22.25 45.60 2.42
CA ASP A 404 22.24 44.41 3.27
C ASP A 404 22.53 44.72 4.77
N ASP A 405 23.00 45.94 5.07
CA ASP A 405 23.35 46.41 6.42
C ASP A 405 22.31 47.30 7.08
N ALA A 406 21.24 47.68 6.37
CA ALA A 406 20.25 48.61 6.90
C ALA A 406 19.11 47.85 7.57
N ASP A 407 19.09 48.01 8.86
CA ASP A 407 17.97 47.80 9.76
C ASP A 407 17.77 46.43 10.39
N GLU A 408 18.71 46.11 11.29
CA GLU A 408 18.52 45.02 12.29
C GLU A 408 17.26 45.26 13.19
N SER A 409 16.62 46.41 13.10
CA SER A 409 15.63 46.80 14.12
C SER A 409 14.16 46.73 13.68
N SER A 410 13.84 46.70 12.38
CA SER A 410 12.45 46.84 11.95
C SER A 410 11.84 45.68 11.14
N ASN A 411 12.62 44.73 10.66
CA ASN A 411 12.09 43.71 9.80
C ASN A 411 12.29 42.28 10.34
N THR A 412 11.41 41.94 11.28
CA THR A 412 11.46 40.66 12.01
C THR A 412 11.01 39.43 11.19
N ASP A 413 10.66 39.62 9.90
CA ASP A 413 10.05 38.52 9.14
C ASP A 413 10.88 38.18 7.87
N ILE A 414 11.54 37.03 7.91
CA ILE A 414 12.31 36.50 6.78
C ILE A 414 11.33 36.00 5.71
N ASN A 415 11.54 36.38 4.44
CA ASN A 415 10.72 35.87 3.37
C ASN A 415 10.84 34.33 3.26
N PRO A 416 9.78 33.63 2.85
CA PRO A 416 9.75 32.19 2.87
C PRO A 416 10.77 31.55 1.91
N TYR A 417 11.13 32.22 0.84
CA TYR A 417 12.15 31.74 -0.12
C TYR A 417 13.55 31.76 0.49
N ASP A 418 13.97 32.88 1.11
CA ASP A 418 15.26 33.00 1.77
C ASP A 418 15.38 32.02 2.93
N ARG A 419 14.31 31.84 3.70
CA ARG A 419 14.26 30.84 4.76
C ARG A 419 14.47 29.44 4.24
N MET A 420 13.85 29.09 3.10
CA MET A 420 14.01 27.77 2.52
C MET A 420 15.39 27.57 1.86
N SER A 421 15.85 28.56 1.09
CA SER A 421 17.14 28.47 0.41
C SER A 421 18.33 28.49 1.38
N GLY A 422 18.19 29.23 2.49
CA GLY A 422 19.21 29.33 3.55
C GLY A 422 19.18 28.19 4.57
N THR A 423 18.24 27.24 4.45
CA THR A 423 18.15 26.09 5.37
C THR A 423 18.48 24.79 4.68
N TYR A 424 19.51 24.13 5.17
CA TYR A 424 19.83 22.75 4.83
C TYR A 424 19.29 21.80 5.88
N LYS A 425 18.58 20.75 5.46
CA LYS A 425 18.16 19.65 6.32
C LYS A 425 18.23 18.34 5.56
N GLN A 426 18.89 17.37 6.14
CA GLN A 426 18.88 15.99 5.64
C GLN A 426 18.65 15.05 6.81
N GLN A 427 17.69 14.15 6.66
CA GLN A 427 17.38 13.11 7.62
C GLN A 427 17.61 11.74 6.97
N ARG A 428 18.44 10.93 7.58
CA ARG A 428 18.75 9.56 7.18
C ARG A 428 18.21 8.61 8.22
N ARG A 429 17.33 7.71 7.81
CA ARG A 429 16.69 6.72 8.69
C ARG A 429 17.05 5.33 8.20
N PHE A 430 17.55 4.50 9.11
CA PHE A 430 17.79 3.09 8.85
C PHE A 430 17.04 2.26 9.88
N ARG A 431 16.19 1.36 9.39
CA ARG A 431 15.41 0.46 10.22
C ARG A 431 15.63 -0.96 9.80
N GLN A 432 15.81 -1.82 10.79
CA GLN A 432 15.95 -3.25 10.63
C GLN A 432 15.00 -3.94 11.60
N ASP A 433 14.12 -4.79 11.07
CA ASP A 433 13.23 -5.63 11.86
C ASP A 433 13.51 -7.10 11.51
N TYR A 434 13.93 -7.89 12.49
CA TYR A 434 14.16 -9.31 12.36
C TYR A 434 13.21 -10.05 13.28
N ASN A 435 12.48 -11.01 12.73
CA ASN A 435 11.51 -11.80 13.48
C ASN A 435 11.73 -13.27 13.17
N ALA A 436 11.88 -14.09 14.20
CA ALA A 436 12.00 -15.53 14.11
C ALA A 436 10.96 -16.20 14.99
N GLY A 437 10.19 -17.10 14.45
CA GLY A 437 9.20 -17.89 15.16
C GLY A 437 9.47 -19.37 15.00
N LEU A 438 9.48 -20.11 16.11
CA LEU A 438 9.63 -21.55 16.13
C LEU A 438 8.33 -22.17 16.65
N ASN A 439 7.67 -22.96 15.80
CA ASN A 439 6.47 -23.70 16.16
C ASN A 439 6.84 -25.16 16.37
N TRP A 440 6.70 -25.64 17.59
CA TRP A 440 6.96 -27.02 17.99
C TRP A 440 5.67 -27.72 18.36
N LYS A 441 5.38 -28.85 17.69
CA LYS A 441 4.18 -29.67 17.90
C LYS A 441 4.58 -31.05 18.44
N PRO A 442 4.92 -31.15 19.74
CA PRO A 442 5.40 -32.40 20.34
C PRO A 442 4.34 -33.51 20.37
N PHE A 443 3.07 -33.10 20.56
CA PHE A 443 1.94 -34.02 20.67
C PHE A 443 0.77 -33.54 19.81
N LYS A 444 -0.16 -34.45 19.51
CA LYS A 444 -1.44 -34.10 18.90
C LYS A 444 -2.14 -33.06 19.78
N HIS A 445 -2.72 -32.04 19.20
CA HIS A 445 -3.42 -30.93 19.85
C HIS A 445 -2.55 -29.89 20.56
N PHE A 446 -1.29 -30.12 20.84
CA PHE A 446 -0.41 -29.13 21.49
C PHE A 446 0.53 -28.45 20.48
N THR A 447 0.58 -27.14 20.56
CA THR A 447 1.55 -26.32 19.81
C THR A 447 2.24 -25.37 20.77
N PHE A 448 3.53 -25.50 20.92
CA PHE A 448 4.38 -24.51 21.57
C PHE A 448 4.97 -23.59 20.50
N ARG A 449 4.83 -22.29 20.69
CA ARG A 449 5.41 -21.26 19.81
C ARG A 449 6.31 -20.34 20.60
N SER A 450 7.56 -20.22 20.17
CA SER A 450 8.51 -19.22 20.69
C SER A 450 8.81 -18.22 19.58
N GLU A 451 8.66 -16.95 19.87
CA GLU A 451 8.92 -15.85 18.94
C GLU A 451 10.00 -14.94 19.48
N LEU A 452 11.00 -14.63 18.67
CA LEU A 452 12.04 -13.65 18.94
C LEU A 452 11.96 -12.53 17.91
N GLY A 453 11.83 -11.30 18.38
CA GLY A 453 11.85 -10.11 17.56
C GLY A 453 12.99 -9.18 17.96
N PHE A 454 13.64 -8.59 16.98
CA PHE A 454 14.66 -7.58 17.17
C PHE A 454 14.41 -6.43 16.19
N THR A 455 14.34 -5.19 16.71
CA THR A 455 14.22 -3.97 15.92
C THR A 455 15.38 -3.06 16.26
N TRP A 456 16.08 -2.61 15.23
CA TRP A 456 17.06 -1.56 15.32
C TRP A 456 16.68 -0.41 14.41
N ARG A 457 16.52 0.79 15.00
CA ARG A 457 16.28 2.04 14.30
C ARG A 457 17.42 3.00 14.59
N PHE A 458 18.04 3.46 13.53
CA PHE A 458 19.08 4.47 13.57
C PHE A 458 18.64 5.65 12.72
N GLU A 459 18.68 6.86 13.27
CA GLU A 459 18.23 8.07 12.63
C GLU A 459 19.25 9.19 12.87
N ASN A 460 19.71 9.79 11.78
CA ASN A 460 20.55 10.98 11.79
C ASN A 460 19.81 12.12 11.13
N THR A 461 19.75 13.27 11.79
CA THR A 461 19.27 14.53 11.22
C THR A 461 20.39 15.54 11.28
N ASP A 462 20.85 15.96 10.11
CA ASP A 462 21.84 17.01 9.93
C ASP A 462 21.11 18.26 9.43
N GLN A 463 21.25 19.40 10.12
CA GLN A 463 20.56 20.64 9.82
C GLN A 463 21.50 21.81 9.98
N ALA A 464 21.43 22.76 9.03
CA ALA A 464 22.21 23.98 9.06
C ALA A 464 21.37 25.16 8.52
N TRP A 465 21.61 26.31 9.06
CA TRP A 465 21.00 27.58 8.66
C TRP A 465 22.11 28.59 8.38
N ASP A 466 22.01 29.25 7.25
CA ASP A 466 22.91 30.35 6.89
C ASP A 466 22.43 31.70 7.46
N LYS A 467 23.13 32.80 7.10
CA LYS A 467 22.75 34.15 7.51
C LYS A 467 21.34 34.54 7.09
N LEU A 468 20.88 34.10 5.92
CA LEU A 468 19.56 34.46 5.41
C LEU A 468 18.46 33.84 6.28
N ALA A 469 18.63 32.55 6.61
CA ALA A 469 17.65 31.83 7.43
C ALA A 469 17.68 32.21 8.92
N THR A 470 18.75 32.84 9.40
CA THR A 470 18.94 33.20 10.81
C THR A 470 18.87 34.70 11.09
N ARG A 471 18.59 35.53 10.09
CA ARG A 471 18.61 36.99 10.19
C ARG A 471 17.89 37.54 11.43
N ASN A 472 16.83 36.89 11.86
CA ASN A 472 15.95 37.34 12.96
C ASN A 472 15.95 36.41 14.17
N ASP A 473 16.99 35.59 14.32
CA ASP A 473 17.08 34.73 15.50
C ASP A 473 17.54 35.57 16.71
N ASN A 474 16.67 35.69 17.72
CA ASN A 474 16.94 36.44 18.97
C ASN A 474 18.17 35.96 19.73
N THR A 475 18.77 34.82 19.35
CA THR A 475 19.94 34.23 20.03
C THR A 475 21.27 34.58 19.38
N GLY A 476 21.28 35.36 18.30
CA GLY A 476 22.50 35.75 17.60
C GLY A 476 22.17 36.16 16.16
N ALA A 477 21.56 37.35 16.01
CA ALA A 477 21.06 37.86 14.74
C ALA A 477 22.03 37.63 13.58
N GLY A 478 21.61 36.83 12.60
CA GLY A 478 22.38 36.55 11.38
C GLY A 478 23.57 35.57 11.55
N ALA A 479 23.80 34.97 12.70
CA ALA A 479 24.88 34.00 12.83
C ALA A 479 24.48 32.62 12.26
N PRO A 480 25.25 32.03 11.34
CA PRO A 480 25.02 30.68 10.87
C PRO A 480 25.03 29.67 12.03
N LYS A 481 24.13 28.72 12.00
CA LYS A 481 24.03 27.67 13.03
C LYS A 481 23.85 26.29 12.42
N SER A 482 24.20 25.25 13.18
CA SER A 482 23.96 23.88 12.79
C SER A 482 23.44 23.06 13.97
N LYS A 483 22.66 22.03 13.65
CA LYS A 483 22.12 21.08 14.63
C LYS A 483 22.29 19.67 14.09
N PHE A 484 22.86 18.80 14.90
CA PHE A 484 23.02 17.39 14.61
C PHE A 484 22.23 16.59 15.63
N SER A 485 21.31 15.76 15.17
CA SER A 485 20.53 14.87 16.02
C SER A 485 20.77 13.43 15.60
N ARG A 486 21.04 12.57 16.57
CA ARG A 486 21.22 11.13 16.36
C ARG A 486 20.36 10.37 17.34
N THR A 487 19.60 9.43 16.81
CA THR A 487 18.73 8.53 17.58
C THR A 487 19.09 7.09 17.26
N ASP A 488 19.42 6.31 18.29
CA ASP A 488 19.66 4.87 18.18
C ASP A 488 18.69 4.15 19.13
N VAL A 489 17.76 3.38 18.57
CA VAL A 489 16.76 2.63 19.33
C VAL A 489 16.88 1.16 18.99
N ARG A 490 17.13 0.35 20.02
CA ARG A 490 17.22 -1.11 19.92
C ARG A 490 16.18 -1.74 20.82
N ASN A 491 15.30 -2.51 20.25
CA ASN A 491 14.28 -3.23 20.98
C ASN A 491 14.37 -4.71 20.66
N TRP A 492 14.22 -5.53 21.68
CA TRP A 492 14.06 -6.96 21.51
C TRP A 492 12.80 -7.43 22.24
N ARG A 493 12.23 -8.49 21.75
CA ARG A 493 11.04 -9.12 22.31
C ARG A 493 11.18 -10.62 22.23
N ASN A 494 10.78 -11.31 23.28
CA ASN A 494 10.53 -12.74 23.25
C ASN A 494 9.10 -13.00 23.72
N ALA A 495 8.36 -13.83 22.99
CA ALA A 495 7.01 -14.25 23.36
C ALA A 495 6.93 -15.77 23.23
N ASN A 496 6.39 -16.41 24.25
CA ASN A 496 6.23 -17.85 24.29
C ASN A 496 4.76 -18.17 24.53
N THR A 497 4.18 -19.04 23.72
CA THR A 497 2.77 -19.42 23.82
C THR A 497 2.61 -20.93 23.72
N LEU A 498 1.68 -21.45 24.50
CA LEU A 498 1.23 -22.83 24.43
C LEU A 498 -0.23 -22.85 24.01
N THR A 499 -0.53 -23.50 22.92
CA THR A 499 -1.89 -23.67 22.41
C THR A 499 -2.30 -25.13 22.49
N TYR A 500 -3.47 -25.38 23.07
CA TYR A 500 -4.18 -26.65 22.97
C TYR A 500 -5.36 -26.47 22.01
N ASP A 501 -5.42 -27.26 20.94
CA ASP A 501 -6.47 -27.18 19.91
C ASP A 501 -7.00 -28.60 19.61
N ALA A 502 -8.21 -28.86 20.08
CA ALA A 502 -8.88 -30.15 19.89
C ALA A 502 -10.24 -29.95 19.19
N LYS A 503 -10.45 -30.71 18.12
CA LYS A 503 -11.77 -30.87 17.49
C LYS A 503 -12.46 -32.05 18.14
N ASP A 504 -13.79 -31.96 18.21
CA ASP A 504 -14.64 -33.01 18.83
C ASP A 504 -14.18 -33.29 20.29
N ALA A 505 -13.85 -32.21 21.04
CA ALA A 505 -13.29 -32.32 22.38
C ALA A 505 -14.30 -32.88 23.39
N PHE A 506 -15.56 -32.50 23.26
CA PHE A 506 -16.66 -32.92 24.16
C PHE A 506 -17.80 -33.56 23.37
N ALA A 507 -18.14 -33.06 22.17
CA ALA A 507 -19.18 -33.58 21.30
C ALA A 507 -18.74 -33.44 19.82
N LYS A 508 -19.40 -34.23 18.94
CA LYS A 508 -19.10 -34.16 17.50
C LYS A 508 -19.44 -32.78 16.94
N GLY A 509 -18.45 -32.12 16.39
CA GLY A 509 -18.58 -30.79 15.75
C GLY A 509 -18.11 -29.62 16.63
N ASP A 510 -17.80 -29.84 17.91
CA ASP A 510 -17.22 -28.80 18.76
C ASP A 510 -15.71 -28.64 18.55
N ARG A 511 -15.17 -27.51 19.02
CA ARG A 511 -13.73 -27.24 19.03
C ARG A 511 -13.37 -26.51 20.30
N LEU A 512 -12.43 -27.09 21.05
CA LEU A 512 -11.81 -26.41 22.19
C LEU A 512 -10.45 -25.86 21.77
N ASN A 513 -10.28 -24.55 21.91
CA ASN A 513 -8.98 -23.89 21.71
C ASN A 513 -8.65 -23.10 22.98
N VAL A 514 -7.51 -23.43 23.59
CA VAL A 514 -6.99 -22.76 24.78
C VAL A 514 -5.59 -22.28 24.45
N LEU A 515 -5.32 -21.01 24.70
CA LEU A 515 -4.02 -20.35 24.50
C LEU A 515 -3.57 -19.73 25.79
N VAL A 516 -2.33 -20.02 26.17
CA VAL A 516 -1.63 -19.45 27.33
C VAL A 516 -0.28 -18.91 26.84
N GLY A 517 0.09 -17.70 27.30
CA GLY A 517 1.37 -17.07 26.93
C GLY A 517 1.84 -16.04 27.93
#